data_bd975a199450422c4cf56914066ebda5
#
_entry.id   bd975a199450422c4cf56914066ebda5
#
_cell.length_a   1.000
_cell.length_b   1.000
_cell.length_c   1.000
_cell.angle_alpha   90.00
_cell.angle_beta   90.00
_cell.angle_gamma   90.00
#
_symmetry.space_group_name_H-M   'P 1'
#
loop_
_entity.id
_entity.type
_entity.pdbx_description
1 polymer ?
#
loop_
_entity_poly.entity_id
_entity_poly.type
_entity_poly.pdbx_seq_one_letter_code
_entity_poly.pdbx_strand_id
1 'polypeptide(L)'
;MNTPRIAAAIALAGMLVFLATGIAAQGLRPELDWTRVPNSYYLIGPWGGMVRTGYYAMALALILLGVGAYRTLSPATRSAAPLLLFVAAGIALGVTALAHTNTWNRPPTLHGYVHGVAAQAAFLCTAAAMLLQAWRLRGDARWRRWFRPAFTYAALCFVLLWVQAFWRALPRGLSQKLLILLILAWLLAAAWRLLRGPGRDEAGR
;
A
#
# COMPACT_ATOMS: atom_id res chain seq x y z
N MET A 1 -12.34 -11.65 -19.22
CA MET A 1 -11.33 -11.62 -18.12
C MET A 1 -11.97 -12.15 -16.85
N ASN A 2 -11.28 -13.04 -16.11
CA ASN A 2 -11.80 -13.56 -14.84
C ASN A 2 -11.70 -12.49 -13.75
N THR A 3 -12.62 -12.50 -12.79
CA THR A 3 -12.69 -11.51 -11.67
C THR A 3 -11.34 -11.14 -11.05
N PRO A 4 -10.41 -12.08 -10.75
CA PRO A 4 -9.10 -11.72 -10.20
C PRO A 4 -8.24 -10.84 -11.12
N ARG A 5 -8.30 -11.06 -12.43
CA ARG A 5 -7.53 -10.25 -13.39
C ARG A 5 -8.09 -8.84 -13.54
N ILE A 6 -9.43 -8.70 -13.52
CA ILE A 6 -10.07 -7.37 -13.53
C ILE A 6 -9.68 -6.60 -12.27
N ALA A 7 -9.79 -7.22 -11.10
CA ALA A 7 -9.41 -6.62 -9.83
C ALA A 7 -7.93 -6.20 -9.82
N ALA A 8 -7.03 -7.03 -10.35
CA ALA A 8 -5.61 -6.71 -10.46
C ALA A 8 -5.33 -5.55 -11.44
N ALA A 9 -6.04 -5.47 -12.57
CA ALA A 9 -5.89 -4.36 -13.51
C ALA A 9 -6.30 -3.01 -12.90
N ILE A 10 -7.46 -2.98 -12.23
CA ILE A 10 -7.94 -1.78 -11.54
C ILE A 10 -6.99 -1.41 -10.39
N ALA A 11 -6.49 -2.40 -9.65
CA ALA A 11 -5.52 -2.16 -8.58
C ALA A 11 -4.22 -1.54 -9.11
N LEU A 12 -3.68 -2.06 -10.24
CA LEU A 12 -2.50 -1.48 -10.89
C LEU A 12 -2.75 -0.02 -11.30
N ALA A 13 -3.88 0.26 -11.95
CA ALA A 13 -4.22 1.62 -12.35
C ALA A 13 -4.31 2.55 -11.13
N GLY A 14 -4.96 2.13 -10.05
CA GLY A 14 -5.07 2.92 -8.81
C GLY A 14 -3.72 3.20 -8.15
N MET A 15 -2.79 2.22 -8.13
CA MET A 15 -1.43 2.39 -7.63
C MET A 15 -0.63 3.39 -8.48
N LEU A 16 -0.79 3.35 -9.81
CA LEU A 16 -0.12 4.30 -10.71
C LEU A 16 -0.69 5.72 -10.55
N VAL A 17 -2.00 5.87 -10.37
CA VAL A 17 -2.62 7.17 -10.07
C VAL A 17 -2.08 7.73 -8.75
N PHE A 18 -1.99 6.92 -7.70
CA PHE A 18 -1.39 7.34 -6.43
C PHE A 18 0.06 7.81 -6.59
N LEU A 19 0.88 7.05 -7.32
CA LEU A 19 2.27 7.41 -7.58
C LEU A 19 2.37 8.71 -8.38
N ALA A 20 1.61 8.83 -9.47
CA ALA A 20 1.62 9.99 -10.34
C ALA A 20 1.19 11.27 -9.60
N THR A 21 0.09 11.21 -8.83
CA THR A 21 -0.39 12.37 -8.06
C THR A 21 0.58 12.75 -6.95
N GLY A 22 1.24 11.77 -6.31
CA GLY A 22 2.26 12.03 -5.28
C GLY A 22 3.52 12.69 -5.85
N ILE A 23 3.99 12.28 -7.03
CA ILE A 23 5.14 12.88 -7.72
C ILE A 23 4.77 14.29 -8.22
N ALA A 24 3.61 14.43 -8.88
CA ALA A 24 3.13 15.71 -9.39
C ALA A 24 3.00 16.75 -8.26
N ALA A 25 2.45 16.35 -7.11
CA ALA A 25 2.30 17.23 -5.96
C ALA A 25 3.63 17.77 -5.45
N GLN A 26 4.70 16.98 -5.47
CA GLN A 26 6.02 17.43 -5.05
C GLN A 26 6.61 18.48 -6.01
N GLY A 27 6.37 18.34 -7.32
CA GLY A 27 6.78 19.34 -8.30
C GLY A 27 5.93 20.62 -8.27
N LEU A 28 4.62 20.50 -7.95
CA LEU A 28 3.67 21.62 -7.89
C LEU A 28 3.73 22.41 -6.57
N ARG A 29 4.41 21.90 -5.55
CA ARG A 29 4.55 22.48 -4.20
C ARG A 29 6.02 22.58 -3.81
N PRO A 30 6.85 23.35 -4.56
CA PRO A 30 8.29 23.46 -4.30
C PRO A 30 8.63 24.13 -2.97
N GLU A 31 7.68 24.85 -2.36
CA GLU A 31 7.84 25.42 -1.02
C GLU A 31 7.84 24.38 0.11
N LEU A 32 7.41 23.15 -0.18
CA LEU A 32 7.46 22.04 0.75
C LEU A 32 8.74 21.23 0.54
N ASP A 33 9.65 21.26 1.49
CA ASP A 33 10.83 20.40 1.46
C ASP A 33 10.41 18.93 1.51
N TRP A 34 10.42 18.28 0.36
CA TRP A 34 9.98 16.89 0.19
C TRP A 34 10.78 15.89 1.03
N THR A 35 12.00 16.24 1.45
CA THR A 35 12.80 15.37 2.31
C THR A 35 12.35 15.40 3.75
N ARG A 36 11.76 16.49 4.19
CA ARG A 36 11.31 16.71 5.57
C ARG A 36 9.83 16.45 5.78
N VAL A 37 8.98 16.90 4.83
CA VAL A 37 7.52 16.78 5.00
C VAL A 37 6.98 15.42 4.58
N PRO A 38 6.12 14.79 5.40
CA PRO A 38 5.39 13.58 5.04
C PRO A 38 4.50 13.77 3.81
N ASN A 39 4.20 12.68 3.10
CA ASN A 39 3.37 12.72 1.90
C ASN A 39 1.96 13.31 2.16
N SER A 40 1.43 13.15 3.36
CA SER A 40 0.12 13.66 3.76
C SER A 40 0.04 15.19 3.86
N TYR A 41 1.17 15.91 3.92
CA TYR A 41 1.18 17.38 3.89
C TYR A 41 0.67 17.93 2.56
N TYR A 42 0.84 17.18 1.47
CA TYR A 42 0.32 17.54 0.15
C TYR A 42 -1.19 17.39 0.01
N LEU A 43 -1.88 16.80 1.01
CA LEU A 43 -3.35 16.79 1.08
C LEU A 43 -3.94 18.16 1.46
N ILE A 44 -3.10 19.06 1.99
CA ILE A 44 -3.51 20.39 2.46
C ILE A 44 -3.11 21.45 1.44
N GLY A 45 -3.96 22.46 1.25
CA GLY A 45 -3.67 23.61 0.37
C GLY A 45 -3.86 23.31 -1.11
N PRO A 46 -3.19 24.07 -1.99
CA PRO A 46 -3.31 23.91 -3.44
C PRO A 46 -2.99 22.47 -3.87
N TRP A 47 -3.74 21.95 -4.86
CA TRP A 47 -3.59 20.60 -5.39
C TRP A 47 -3.94 19.45 -4.42
N GLY A 48 -4.37 19.75 -3.18
CA GLY A 48 -4.73 18.74 -2.19
C GLY A 48 -5.85 17.80 -2.67
N GLY A 49 -6.79 18.28 -3.48
CA GLY A 49 -7.83 17.46 -4.11
C GLY A 49 -7.26 16.39 -5.05
N MET A 50 -6.25 16.75 -5.87
CA MET A 50 -5.55 15.81 -6.74
C MET A 50 -4.86 14.70 -5.93
N VAL A 51 -4.16 15.06 -4.87
CA VAL A 51 -3.50 14.09 -3.99
C VAL A 51 -4.52 13.18 -3.31
N ARG A 52 -5.64 13.74 -2.86
CA ARG A 52 -6.75 12.99 -2.24
C ARG A 52 -7.33 11.95 -3.20
N THR A 53 -7.49 12.29 -4.48
CA THR A 53 -7.90 11.34 -5.51
C THR A 53 -6.92 10.17 -5.60
N GLY A 54 -5.61 10.42 -5.56
CA GLY A 54 -4.58 9.37 -5.51
C GLY A 54 -4.72 8.46 -4.30
N TYR A 55 -4.99 9.03 -3.12
CA TYR A 55 -5.20 8.24 -1.89
C TYR A 55 -6.45 7.34 -2.00
N TYR A 56 -7.55 7.83 -2.55
CA TYR A 56 -8.76 7.00 -2.77
C TYR A 56 -8.51 5.92 -3.81
N ALA A 57 -7.80 6.23 -4.89
CA ALA A 57 -7.42 5.25 -5.89
C ALA A 57 -6.56 4.13 -5.28
N MET A 58 -5.60 4.47 -4.42
CA MET A 58 -4.77 3.50 -3.69
C MET A 58 -5.59 2.71 -2.66
N ALA A 59 -6.53 3.34 -1.95
CA ALA A 59 -7.42 2.66 -1.02
C ALA A 59 -8.24 1.57 -1.72
N LEU A 60 -8.85 1.90 -2.85
CA LEU A 60 -9.55 0.94 -3.70
C LEU A 60 -8.61 -0.15 -4.23
N ALA A 61 -7.39 0.22 -4.65
CA ALA A 61 -6.40 -0.72 -5.14
C ALA A 61 -6.02 -1.78 -4.10
N LEU A 62 -5.85 -1.40 -2.83
CA LEU A 62 -5.57 -2.34 -1.73
C LEU A 62 -6.70 -3.35 -1.55
N ILE A 63 -7.95 -2.89 -1.53
CA ILE A 63 -9.13 -3.76 -1.39
C ILE A 63 -9.21 -4.75 -2.55
N LEU A 64 -9.10 -4.24 -3.79
CA LEU A 64 -9.21 -5.08 -4.99
C LEU A 64 -8.04 -6.07 -5.11
N LEU A 65 -6.82 -5.67 -4.73
CA LEU A 65 -5.68 -6.57 -4.67
C LEU A 65 -5.93 -7.71 -3.68
N GLY A 66 -6.46 -7.40 -2.49
CA GLY A 66 -6.83 -8.39 -1.48
C GLY A 66 -7.87 -9.38 -2.00
N VAL A 67 -8.92 -8.90 -2.65
CA VAL A 67 -9.97 -9.73 -3.29
C VAL A 67 -9.38 -10.62 -4.39
N GLY A 68 -8.56 -10.04 -5.28
CA GLY A 68 -7.91 -10.77 -6.35
C GLY A 68 -6.99 -11.87 -5.84
N ALA A 69 -6.16 -11.56 -4.85
CA ALA A 69 -5.25 -12.50 -4.21
C ALA A 69 -6.00 -13.65 -3.51
N TYR A 70 -7.06 -13.34 -2.76
CA TYR A 70 -7.90 -14.34 -2.10
C TYR A 70 -8.54 -15.31 -3.10
N ARG A 71 -9.11 -14.79 -4.20
CA ARG A 71 -9.80 -15.61 -5.20
C ARG A 71 -8.86 -16.44 -6.07
N THR A 72 -7.60 -16.06 -6.14
CA THR A 72 -6.61 -16.76 -6.98
C THR A 72 -6.03 -17.99 -6.32
N LEU A 73 -5.92 -18.02 -5.00
CA LEU A 73 -5.42 -19.16 -4.24
C LEU A 73 -6.45 -20.31 -4.22
N SER A 74 -5.96 -21.55 -4.15
CA SER A 74 -6.79 -22.75 -4.00
C SER A 74 -7.61 -22.69 -2.68
N PRO A 75 -8.80 -23.29 -2.62
CA PRO A 75 -9.64 -23.30 -1.41
C PRO A 75 -8.91 -23.75 -0.15
N ALA A 76 -8.02 -24.75 -0.28
CA ALA A 76 -7.24 -25.28 0.83
C ALA A 76 -6.19 -24.32 1.39
N THR A 77 -5.72 -23.35 0.60
CA THR A 77 -4.62 -22.45 0.98
C THR A 77 -5.04 -20.99 1.22
N ARG A 78 -6.23 -20.61 0.72
CA ARG A 78 -6.75 -19.25 0.91
C ARG A 78 -7.06 -18.96 2.39
N SER A 79 -6.92 -17.70 2.78
CA SER A 79 -7.25 -17.22 4.13
C SER A 79 -7.90 -15.85 4.03
N ALA A 80 -8.92 -15.61 4.85
CA ALA A 80 -9.55 -14.30 4.94
C ALA A 80 -8.66 -13.26 5.61
N ALA A 81 -7.68 -13.67 6.43
CA ALA A 81 -6.87 -12.73 7.20
C ALA A 81 -6.11 -11.69 6.34
N PRO A 82 -5.35 -12.07 5.28
CA PRO A 82 -4.73 -11.07 4.41
C PRO A 82 -5.77 -10.17 3.71
N LEU A 83 -6.89 -10.73 3.27
CA LEU A 83 -7.98 -9.96 2.64
C LEU A 83 -8.53 -8.90 3.60
N LEU A 84 -8.86 -9.28 4.83
CA LEU A 84 -9.41 -8.37 5.84
C LEU A 84 -8.41 -7.26 6.18
N LEU A 85 -7.11 -7.57 6.25
CA LEU A 85 -6.07 -6.58 6.48
C LEU A 85 -5.93 -5.61 5.29
N PHE A 86 -6.01 -6.08 4.04
CA PHE A 86 -6.02 -5.18 2.88
C PHE A 86 -7.27 -4.29 2.85
N VAL A 87 -8.44 -4.81 3.24
CA VAL A 87 -9.67 -4.02 3.36
C VAL A 87 -9.51 -2.97 4.46
N ALA A 88 -9.04 -3.36 5.65
CA ALA A 88 -8.78 -2.44 6.75
C ALA A 88 -7.77 -1.34 6.36
N ALA A 89 -6.69 -1.71 5.66
CA ALA A 89 -5.71 -0.76 5.14
C ALA A 89 -6.33 0.24 4.16
N GLY A 90 -7.17 -0.24 3.23
CA GLY A 90 -7.88 0.62 2.28
C GLY A 90 -8.84 1.60 2.98
N ILE A 91 -9.63 1.12 3.93
CA ILE A 91 -10.52 1.97 4.74
C ILE A 91 -9.70 3.01 5.52
N ALA A 92 -8.65 2.58 6.20
CA ALA A 92 -7.78 3.47 6.97
C ALA A 92 -7.11 4.54 6.08
N LEU A 93 -6.68 4.17 4.87
CA LEU A 93 -6.12 5.11 3.91
C LEU A 93 -7.16 6.11 3.41
N GLY A 94 -8.42 5.67 3.20
CA GLY A 94 -9.54 6.55 2.88
C GLY A 94 -9.82 7.57 4.00
N VAL A 95 -9.82 7.12 5.27
CA VAL A 95 -9.94 8.00 6.44
C VAL A 95 -8.75 8.99 6.50
N THR A 96 -7.54 8.53 6.22
CA THR A 96 -6.34 9.39 6.15
C THR A 96 -6.50 10.51 5.12
N ALA A 97 -7.14 10.22 3.98
CA ALA A 97 -7.39 11.22 2.95
C ALA A 97 -8.47 12.25 3.34
N LEU A 98 -9.43 11.87 4.18
CA LEU A 98 -10.51 12.73 4.67
C LEU A 98 -10.07 13.64 5.83
N ALA A 99 -9.36 13.07 6.79
CA ALA A 99 -8.93 13.79 7.98
C ALA A 99 -7.71 14.68 7.66
N HIS A 100 -7.75 15.93 8.09
CA HIS A 100 -6.62 16.86 7.90
C HIS A 100 -5.50 16.51 8.86
N THR A 101 -4.26 16.43 8.35
CA THR A 101 -3.09 16.23 9.21
C THR A 101 -2.79 17.48 10.04
N ASN A 102 -2.18 17.31 11.22
CA ASN A 102 -1.66 18.41 12.00
C ASN A 102 -0.46 19.04 11.27
N THR A 103 -0.35 20.37 11.33
CA THR A 103 0.80 21.13 10.85
C THR A 103 1.64 21.62 12.02
N TRP A 104 2.96 21.79 11.83
CA TRP A 104 3.89 22.11 12.92
C TRP A 104 3.58 23.41 13.67
N ASN A 105 2.93 24.38 13.00
CA ASN A 105 2.68 25.69 13.55
C ASN A 105 1.25 25.88 14.11
N ARG A 106 0.51 24.77 14.32
CA ARG A 106 -0.86 24.80 14.87
C ARG A 106 -1.02 23.81 16.01
N PRO A 107 -1.88 24.10 16.98
CA PRO A 107 -2.21 23.13 18.04
C PRO A 107 -2.72 21.81 17.45
N PRO A 108 -2.48 20.70 18.15
CA PRO A 108 -3.03 19.40 17.75
C PRO A 108 -4.57 19.44 17.72
N THR A 109 -5.15 18.81 16.71
CA THR A 109 -6.60 18.74 16.51
C THR A 109 -7.08 17.30 16.55
N LEU A 110 -8.39 17.09 16.81
CA LEU A 110 -8.99 15.77 16.71
C LEU A 110 -8.83 15.19 15.29
N HIS A 111 -9.00 16.01 14.25
CA HIS A 111 -8.78 15.61 12.86
C HIS A 111 -7.36 15.10 12.64
N GLY A 112 -6.36 15.82 13.17
CA GLY A 112 -4.96 15.41 13.05
C GLY A 112 -4.64 14.14 13.85
N TYR A 113 -5.30 13.92 14.98
CA TYR A 113 -5.19 12.66 15.72
C TYR A 113 -5.77 11.49 14.91
N VAL A 114 -7.01 11.64 14.41
CA VAL A 114 -7.66 10.64 13.55
C VAL A 114 -6.82 10.34 12.32
N HIS A 115 -6.28 11.38 11.66
CA HIS A 115 -5.36 11.22 10.53
C HIS A 115 -4.14 10.37 10.90
N GLY A 116 -3.49 10.68 12.02
CA GLY A 116 -2.30 9.97 12.47
C GLY A 116 -2.56 8.50 12.76
N VAL A 117 -3.63 8.19 13.50
CA VAL A 117 -4.04 6.81 13.80
C VAL A 117 -4.39 6.06 12.51
N ALA A 118 -5.19 6.66 11.63
CA ALA A 118 -5.59 6.05 10.36
C ALA A 118 -4.38 5.79 9.45
N ALA A 119 -3.44 6.74 9.34
CA ALA A 119 -2.25 6.56 8.55
C ALA A 119 -1.37 5.40 9.08
N GLN A 120 -1.18 5.32 10.40
CA GLN A 120 -0.43 4.22 11.01
C GLN A 120 -1.12 2.87 10.78
N ALA A 121 -2.46 2.82 10.93
CA ALA A 121 -3.25 1.62 10.65
C ALA A 121 -3.13 1.20 9.18
N ALA A 122 -3.18 2.13 8.24
CA ALA A 122 -3.00 1.85 6.81
C ALA A 122 -1.64 1.19 6.52
N PHE A 123 -0.55 1.74 7.06
CA PHE A 123 0.79 1.17 6.90
C PHE A 123 0.91 -0.21 7.54
N LEU A 124 0.50 -0.34 8.80
CA LEU A 124 0.64 -1.59 9.56
C LEU A 124 -0.20 -2.71 8.95
N CYS A 125 -1.47 -2.44 8.63
CA CYS A 125 -2.34 -3.42 8.00
C CYS A 125 -1.84 -3.82 6.62
N THR A 126 -1.32 -2.87 5.80
CA THR A 126 -0.74 -3.20 4.49
C THR A 126 0.47 -4.12 4.65
N ALA A 127 1.44 -3.77 5.50
CA ALA A 127 2.65 -4.55 5.69
C ALA A 127 2.36 -5.95 6.26
N ALA A 128 1.43 -6.05 7.22
CA ALA A 128 0.97 -7.34 7.75
C ALA A 128 0.22 -8.17 6.69
N ALA A 129 -0.62 -7.53 5.87
CA ALA A 129 -1.30 -8.19 4.76
C ALA A 129 -0.31 -8.78 3.74
N MET A 130 0.73 -8.01 3.39
CA MET A 130 1.81 -8.46 2.49
C MET A 130 2.49 -9.72 3.05
N LEU A 131 2.86 -9.71 4.34
CA LEU A 131 3.49 -10.86 5.01
C LEU A 131 2.59 -12.10 4.99
N LEU A 132 1.33 -11.93 5.43
CA LEU A 132 0.40 -13.05 5.49
C LEU A 132 0.03 -13.56 4.09
N GLN A 133 -0.14 -12.67 3.11
CA GLN A 133 -0.41 -13.07 1.74
C GLN A 133 0.77 -13.86 1.14
N ALA A 134 2.00 -13.37 1.33
CA ALA A 134 3.20 -14.08 0.90
C ALA A 134 3.30 -15.46 1.57
N TRP A 135 3.00 -15.54 2.88
CA TRP A 135 3.00 -16.80 3.61
C TRP A 135 2.02 -17.84 3.03
N ARG A 136 0.85 -17.39 2.53
CA ARG A 136 -0.12 -18.28 1.89
C ARG A 136 0.35 -18.86 0.57
N LEU A 137 1.25 -18.16 -0.15
CA LEU A 137 1.80 -18.68 -1.42
C LEU A 137 2.55 -20.01 -1.26
N ARG A 138 3.14 -20.28 -0.08
CA ARG A 138 3.90 -21.52 0.16
C ARG A 138 3.05 -22.79 0.05
N GLY A 139 1.76 -22.68 0.39
CA GLY A 139 0.84 -23.81 0.38
C GLY A 139 0.22 -24.11 -1.00
N ASP A 140 0.25 -23.17 -1.94
CA ASP A 140 -0.29 -23.36 -3.29
C ASP A 140 0.82 -23.70 -4.27
N ALA A 141 0.77 -24.91 -4.86
CA ALA A 141 1.80 -25.41 -5.77
C ALA A 141 2.11 -24.45 -6.93
N ARG A 142 1.08 -23.76 -7.46
CA ARG A 142 1.20 -22.80 -8.57
C ARG A 142 1.95 -21.52 -8.20
N TRP A 143 2.00 -21.17 -6.89
CA TRP A 143 2.54 -19.92 -6.40
C TRP A 143 3.75 -20.09 -5.50
N ARG A 144 4.08 -21.34 -5.08
CA ARG A 144 5.13 -21.65 -4.09
C ARG A 144 6.50 -21.07 -4.43
N ARG A 145 6.87 -21.00 -5.71
CA ARG A 145 8.15 -20.40 -6.15
C ARG A 145 8.28 -18.92 -5.76
N TRP A 146 7.15 -18.21 -5.65
CA TRP A 146 7.11 -16.81 -5.28
C TRP A 146 7.08 -16.56 -3.77
N PHE A 147 6.94 -17.61 -2.98
CA PHE A 147 6.88 -17.48 -1.51
C PHE A 147 8.12 -16.80 -0.96
N ARG A 148 9.32 -17.36 -1.19
CA ARG A 148 10.57 -16.83 -0.60
C ARG A 148 10.80 -15.35 -0.97
N PRO A 149 10.86 -14.94 -2.24
CA PRO A 149 11.11 -13.55 -2.58
C PRO A 149 10.01 -12.60 -2.08
N ALA A 150 8.73 -12.98 -2.19
CA ALA A 150 7.63 -12.14 -1.71
C ALA A 150 7.65 -11.98 -0.19
N PHE A 151 7.92 -13.07 0.55
CA PHE A 151 7.94 -13.04 2.01
C PHE A 151 9.14 -12.26 2.55
N THR A 152 10.34 -12.49 2.01
CA THR A 152 11.56 -11.76 2.43
C THR A 152 11.41 -10.26 2.18
N TYR A 153 10.86 -9.88 1.02
CA TYR A 153 10.64 -8.47 0.69
C TYR A 153 9.56 -7.85 1.62
N ALA A 154 8.46 -8.55 1.88
CA ALA A 154 7.43 -8.08 2.80
C ALA A 154 7.97 -7.94 4.24
N ALA A 155 8.81 -8.89 4.69
CA ALA A 155 9.47 -8.82 5.99
C ALA A 155 10.40 -7.61 6.08
N LEU A 156 11.17 -7.32 5.03
CA LEU A 156 11.99 -6.10 4.96
C LEU A 156 11.12 -4.84 5.11
N CYS A 157 10.02 -4.73 4.35
CA CYS A 157 9.11 -3.59 4.47
C CYS A 157 8.53 -3.45 5.90
N PHE A 158 8.15 -4.58 6.51
CA PHE A 158 7.64 -4.60 7.87
C PHE A 158 8.67 -4.14 8.90
N VAL A 159 9.92 -4.59 8.79
CA VAL A 159 11.03 -4.13 9.66
C VAL A 159 11.30 -2.64 9.45
N LEU A 160 11.38 -2.18 8.20
CA LEU A 160 11.62 -0.76 7.88
C LEU A 160 10.49 0.14 8.38
N LEU A 161 9.25 -0.34 8.44
CA LEU A 161 8.14 0.38 9.07
C LEU A 161 8.43 0.68 10.55
N TRP A 162 8.93 -0.30 11.30
CA TRP A 162 9.29 -0.12 12.70
C TRP A 162 10.55 0.74 12.86
N VAL A 163 11.54 0.60 11.98
CA VAL A 163 12.70 1.49 11.97
C VAL A 163 12.25 2.95 11.80
N GLN A 164 11.38 3.23 10.84
CA GLN A 164 10.83 4.57 10.63
C GLN A 164 9.99 5.08 11.82
N ALA A 165 9.24 4.19 12.48
CA ALA A 165 8.42 4.56 13.63
C ALA A 165 9.26 4.98 14.85
N PHE A 166 10.37 4.29 15.10
CA PHE A 166 11.18 4.49 16.30
C PHE A 166 12.42 5.36 16.09
N TRP A 167 13.03 5.34 14.91
CA TRP A 167 14.23 6.12 14.64
C TRP A 167 13.91 7.56 14.21
N ARG A 168 13.78 8.43 15.20
CA ARG A 168 13.36 9.82 14.99
C ARG A 168 14.40 10.72 14.32
N ALA A 169 15.68 10.32 14.25
CA ALA A 169 16.74 11.08 13.58
C ALA A 169 16.64 11.04 12.04
N LEU A 170 15.87 10.12 11.46
CA LEU A 170 15.67 10.05 10.02
C LEU A 170 14.83 11.23 9.51
N PRO A 171 15.18 11.80 8.34
CA PRO A 171 14.33 12.80 7.68
C PRO A 171 12.97 12.15 7.34
N ARG A 172 11.93 12.59 8.05
CA ARG A 172 10.62 11.92 8.03
C ARG A 172 9.98 11.85 6.64
N GLY A 173 10.14 12.92 5.83
CA GLY A 173 9.61 12.94 4.48
C GLY A 173 10.27 11.90 3.59
N LEU A 174 11.60 11.88 3.57
CA LEU A 174 12.38 10.97 2.74
C LEU A 174 12.17 9.50 3.16
N SER A 175 12.33 9.20 4.45
CA SER A 175 12.19 7.82 4.96
C SER A 175 10.79 7.25 4.72
N GLN A 176 9.73 8.07 4.90
CA GLN A 176 8.37 7.66 4.61
C GLN A 176 8.15 7.39 3.11
N LYS A 177 8.63 8.28 2.23
CA LYS A 177 8.48 8.10 0.79
C LYS A 177 9.22 6.87 0.27
N LEU A 178 10.43 6.61 0.78
CA LEU A 178 11.17 5.39 0.46
C LEU A 178 10.40 4.14 0.90
N LEU A 179 9.84 4.13 2.11
CA LEU A 179 9.00 3.03 2.58
C LEU A 179 7.75 2.85 1.72
N ILE A 180 7.07 3.95 1.34
CA ILE A 180 5.92 3.91 0.42
C ILE A 180 6.32 3.28 -0.91
N LEU A 181 7.45 3.67 -1.50
CA LEU A 181 7.93 3.13 -2.77
C LEU A 181 8.25 1.63 -2.68
N LEU A 182 8.87 1.19 -1.58
CA LEU A 182 9.13 -0.23 -1.35
C LEU A 182 7.82 -1.04 -1.23
N ILE A 183 6.88 -0.57 -0.42
CA ILE A 183 5.57 -1.21 -0.28
C ILE A 183 4.86 -1.25 -1.65
N LEU A 184 4.85 -0.13 -2.36
CA LEU A 184 4.20 -0.01 -3.67
C LEU A 184 4.83 -0.96 -4.70
N ALA A 185 6.15 -1.12 -4.70
CA ALA A 185 6.83 -2.06 -5.60
C ALA A 185 6.37 -3.50 -5.37
N TRP A 186 6.22 -3.94 -4.11
CA TRP A 186 5.67 -5.26 -3.79
C TRP A 186 4.23 -5.42 -4.28
N LEU A 187 3.38 -4.42 -4.02
CA LEU A 187 1.96 -4.43 -4.41
C LEU A 187 1.79 -4.45 -5.93
N LEU A 188 2.59 -3.65 -6.66
CA LEU A 188 2.61 -3.65 -8.12
C LEU A 188 3.05 -5.01 -8.69
N ALA A 189 4.11 -5.60 -8.11
CA ALA A 189 4.56 -6.94 -8.51
C ALA A 189 3.48 -7.99 -8.26
N ALA A 190 2.79 -7.95 -7.11
CA ALA A 190 1.70 -8.86 -6.79
C ALA A 190 0.52 -8.70 -7.78
N ALA A 191 0.09 -7.46 -8.04
CA ALA A 191 -0.99 -7.18 -8.99
C ALA A 191 -0.61 -7.64 -10.42
N TRP A 192 0.61 -7.36 -10.85
CA TRP A 192 1.13 -7.82 -12.14
C TRP A 192 1.14 -9.34 -12.29
N ARG A 193 1.53 -10.05 -11.22
CA ARG A 193 1.48 -11.52 -11.19
C ARG A 193 0.06 -12.05 -11.27
N LEU A 194 -0.90 -11.42 -10.59
CA LEU A 194 -2.32 -11.80 -10.68
C LEU A 194 -2.87 -11.59 -12.09
N LEU A 195 -2.43 -10.54 -12.82
CA LEU A 195 -2.81 -10.31 -14.21
C LEU A 195 -2.30 -11.42 -15.13
N ARG A 196 -1.03 -11.80 -15.00
CA ARG A 196 -0.41 -12.85 -15.82
C ARG A 196 -0.94 -14.25 -15.48
N GLY A 197 -1.37 -14.45 -14.23
CA GLY A 197 -1.77 -15.74 -13.71
C GLY A 197 -0.59 -16.64 -13.37
N PRO A 198 -0.83 -17.83 -12.80
CA PRO A 198 0.20 -18.84 -12.65
C PRO A 198 0.72 -19.23 -14.04
N GLY A 199 2.04 -19.29 -14.22
CA GLY A 199 2.68 -19.57 -15.50
C GLY A 199 2.15 -20.88 -16.11
N ARG A 200 1.95 -20.89 -17.43
CA ARG A 200 1.49 -22.06 -18.17
C ARG A 200 2.51 -23.21 -18.20
N ASP A 201 3.74 -22.94 -17.78
CA ASP A 201 4.88 -23.85 -17.97
C ASP A 201 4.95 -24.99 -16.94
N GLU A 202 3.99 -25.09 -16.00
CA GLU A 202 4.00 -26.12 -14.95
C GLU A 202 2.76 -27.03 -14.95
N ALA A 203 1.87 -26.93 -15.92
CA ALA A 203 0.74 -27.85 -16.07
C ALA A 203 1.11 -29.16 -16.79
N GLY A 204 2.39 -29.37 -17.11
CA GLY A 204 2.89 -30.49 -17.92
C GLY A 204 4.05 -31.27 -17.32
N ARG A 205 4.29 -31.20 -15.99
CA ARG A 205 5.27 -32.12 -15.34
C ARG A 205 4.68 -32.80 -14.13
#